data_1032789afdf8114d16a5a222d9b4eae2
#
_entry.id   1032789afdf8114d16a5a222d9b4eae2
#
_cell.length_a   1.000
_cell.length_b   1.000
_cell.length_c   1.000
_cell.angle_alpha   90.00
_cell.angle_beta   90.00
_cell.angle_gamma   90.00
#
_symmetry.space_group_name_H-M   'P 1'
#
loop_
_entity.id
_entity.type
_entity.pdbx_description
1 polymer ?
#
loop_
_entity_poly.entity_id
_entity_poly.type
_entity_poly.pdbx_seq_one_letter_code
_entity_poly.pdbx_strand_id
1 'polypeptide(L)'
;MTVRSETIDIRVSDDHISGTILTPGAKMPGILFVHGWGGSQQRDLARAKNITGLGCVCLTFDLRGHERTHEMRASVSREHSMEDLLAAYDRLASHPAVDNNAIAVIGSSYGGYLATILSGMRPVRWLALRVPALYWDADWDMPKQALDRDKLAHYRRSAVTAADNRALAACKDFKGDVLLVESEQDDYVPHATLMSYRTAFDLAHSLTYRLLDGADHGLSTDTSQHAYTTLLTDWISEMVIGSRLVDYPHHSAAYS
;
A
#
# COMPACT_ATOMS: atom_id res chain seq x y z
N MET A 1 -20.73 -7.90 16.53
CA MET A 1 -19.80 -8.82 15.82
C MET A 1 -20.43 -10.19 15.80
N THR A 2 -20.67 -10.76 14.63
CA THR A 2 -21.15 -12.14 14.50
C THR A 2 -19.95 -13.06 14.77
N VAL A 3 -20.02 -13.85 15.82
CA VAL A 3 -19.01 -14.87 16.12
C VAL A 3 -19.44 -16.16 15.41
N ARG A 4 -18.56 -16.72 14.58
CA ARG A 4 -18.74 -18.07 14.04
C ARG A 4 -18.21 -19.05 15.07
N SER A 5 -19.02 -20.06 15.35
CA SER A 5 -18.65 -21.20 16.19
C SER A 5 -18.58 -22.44 15.31
N GLU A 6 -17.46 -23.13 15.33
CA GLU A 6 -17.23 -24.38 14.63
C GLU A 6 -16.80 -25.44 15.62
N THR A 7 -17.53 -26.56 15.67
CA THR A 7 -17.11 -27.73 16.44
C THR A 7 -16.07 -28.48 15.63
N ILE A 8 -14.92 -28.73 16.23
CA ILE A 8 -13.80 -29.45 15.62
C ILE A 8 -13.54 -30.76 16.35
N ASP A 9 -13.07 -31.73 15.63
CA ASP A 9 -12.57 -32.98 16.14
C ASP A 9 -11.04 -32.92 16.21
N ILE A 10 -10.49 -33.10 17.40
CA ILE A 10 -9.04 -33.01 17.64
C ILE A 10 -8.54 -34.43 17.93
N ARG A 11 -7.71 -34.95 17.06
CA ARG A 11 -7.08 -36.25 17.23
C ARG A 11 -5.95 -36.17 18.27
N VAL A 12 -5.98 -37.09 19.25
CA VAL A 12 -4.94 -37.21 20.26
C VAL A 12 -4.51 -38.68 20.31
N SER A 13 -3.38 -38.99 19.69
CA SER A 13 -2.91 -40.38 19.50
C SER A 13 -3.96 -41.22 18.72
N ASP A 14 -4.59 -42.19 19.37
CA ASP A 14 -5.67 -43.03 18.83
C ASP A 14 -7.07 -42.56 19.26
N ASP A 15 -7.15 -41.51 20.06
CA ASP A 15 -8.40 -40.93 20.55
C ASP A 15 -8.76 -39.65 19.85
N HIS A 16 -10.03 -39.24 19.99
CA HIS A 16 -10.57 -37.99 19.46
C HIS A 16 -11.26 -37.23 20.58
N ILE A 17 -10.94 -35.95 20.70
CA ILE A 17 -11.61 -35.03 21.63
C ILE A 17 -12.32 -33.92 20.85
N SER A 18 -13.49 -33.52 21.37
CA SER A 18 -14.24 -32.41 20.74
C SER A 18 -13.71 -31.08 21.24
N GLY A 19 -13.52 -30.14 20.32
CA GLY A 19 -13.19 -28.75 20.58
C GLY A 19 -14.17 -27.81 19.89
N THR A 20 -14.14 -26.53 20.26
CA THR A 20 -14.88 -25.49 19.56
C THR A 20 -13.94 -24.36 19.22
N ILE A 21 -13.86 -24.01 17.93
CA ILE A 21 -13.18 -22.78 17.46
C ILE A 21 -14.21 -21.69 17.35
N LEU A 22 -13.94 -20.56 18.01
CA LEU A 22 -14.69 -19.32 17.87
C LEU A 22 -13.88 -18.36 17.01
N THR A 23 -14.43 -17.96 15.86
CA THR A 23 -13.82 -16.97 14.98
C THR A 23 -14.72 -15.74 14.87
N PRO A 24 -14.15 -14.51 14.83
CA PRO A 24 -14.93 -13.35 14.43
C PRO A 24 -15.46 -13.59 13.02
N GLY A 25 -16.76 -13.54 12.84
CA GLY A 25 -17.43 -13.84 11.57
C GLY A 25 -17.25 -12.78 10.48
N ALA A 26 -16.47 -11.74 10.75
CA ALA A 26 -16.20 -10.66 9.81
C ALA A 26 -14.85 -10.90 9.10
N LYS A 27 -14.82 -10.72 7.80
CA LYS A 27 -13.56 -10.58 7.05
C LYS A 27 -12.81 -9.35 7.55
N MET A 28 -11.49 -9.37 7.41
CA MET A 28 -10.58 -8.32 7.85
C MET A 28 -10.06 -7.50 6.68
N PRO A 29 -9.75 -6.21 6.87
CA PRO A 29 -9.06 -5.43 5.86
C PRO A 29 -7.76 -6.10 5.41
N GLY A 30 -7.48 -6.05 4.09
CA GLY A 30 -6.24 -6.50 3.50
C GLY A 30 -5.27 -5.33 3.32
N ILE A 31 -4.01 -5.49 3.69
CA ILE A 31 -2.98 -4.46 3.57
C ILE A 31 -1.80 -5.02 2.76
N LEU A 32 -1.51 -4.41 1.61
CA LEU A 32 -0.40 -4.76 0.74
C LEU A 32 0.70 -3.72 0.85
N PHE A 33 1.93 -4.14 1.15
CA PHE A 33 3.11 -3.27 1.18
C PHE A 33 3.95 -3.44 -0.07
N VAL A 34 4.39 -2.31 -0.64
CA VAL A 34 5.21 -2.26 -1.86
C VAL A 34 6.44 -1.40 -1.60
N HIS A 35 7.58 -2.04 -1.46
CA HIS A 35 8.84 -1.34 -1.17
C HIS A 35 9.38 -0.55 -2.37
N GLY A 36 10.25 0.43 -2.10
CA GLY A 36 10.95 1.20 -3.12
C GLY A 36 12.07 0.41 -3.82
N TRP A 37 12.57 0.95 -4.95
CA TRP A 37 13.71 0.35 -5.65
C TRP A 37 14.96 0.35 -4.78
N GLY A 38 15.57 -0.81 -4.62
CA GLY A 38 16.70 -1.03 -3.72
C GLY A 38 16.30 -1.25 -2.26
N GLY A 39 15.00 -1.30 -1.97
CA GLY A 39 14.45 -1.73 -0.68
C GLY A 39 14.22 -3.23 -0.62
N SER A 40 13.53 -3.65 0.44
CA SER A 40 13.06 -5.02 0.62
C SER A 40 11.83 -5.04 1.52
N GLN A 41 11.10 -6.16 1.52
CA GLN A 41 9.96 -6.37 2.42
C GLN A 41 10.34 -6.29 3.90
N GLN A 42 11.62 -6.50 4.24
CA GLN A 42 12.07 -6.56 5.63
C GLN A 42 11.77 -5.27 6.41
N ARG A 43 11.90 -4.11 5.74
CA ARG A 43 11.56 -2.81 6.36
C ARG A 43 10.06 -2.68 6.64
N ASP A 44 9.23 -3.25 5.79
CA ASP A 44 7.78 -3.17 5.90
C ASP A 44 7.22 -4.21 6.87
N LEU A 45 7.94 -5.31 7.14
CA LEU A 45 7.52 -6.33 8.11
C LEU A 45 7.31 -5.77 9.52
N ALA A 46 8.12 -4.83 9.97
CA ALA A 46 7.95 -4.20 11.27
C ALA A 46 6.64 -3.41 11.34
N ARG A 47 6.33 -2.63 10.29
CA ARG A 47 5.08 -1.86 10.16
C ARG A 47 3.87 -2.78 10.00
N ALA A 48 4.01 -3.82 9.18
CA ALA A 48 2.98 -4.84 8.98
C ALA A 48 2.58 -5.52 10.29
N LYS A 49 3.54 -5.83 11.19
CA LYS A 49 3.26 -6.39 12.52
C LYS A 49 2.39 -5.45 13.37
N ASN A 50 2.69 -4.15 13.38
CA ASN A 50 1.89 -3.17 14.11
C ASN A 50 0.46 -3.09 13.55
N ILE A 51 0.32 -3.02 12.23
CA ILE A 51 -0.98 -2.93 11.56
C ILE A 51 -1.79 -4.23 11.69
N THR A 52 -1.13 -5.39 11.69
CA THR A 52 -1.80 -6.67 11.98
C THR A 52 -2.43 -6.67 13.37
N GLY A 53 -1.83 -6.00 14.35
CA GLY A 53 -2.40 -5.78 15.68
C GLY A 53 -3.74 -5.03 15.68
N LEU A 54 -4.04 -4.27 14.62
CA LEU A 54 -5.35 -3.60 14.44
C LEU A 54 -6.43 -4.53 13.87
N GLY A 55 -6.13 -5.81 13.63
CA GLY A 55 -7.05 -6.78 13.04
C GLY A 55 -7.08 -6.70 11.51
N CYS A 56 -5.93 -6.57 10.87
CA CYS A 56 -5.75 -6.58 9.41
C CYS A 56 -4.96 -7.82 8.97
N VAL A 57 -5.17 -8.25 7.74
CA VAL A 57 -4.32 -9.23 7.05
C VAL A 57 -3.30 -8.47 6.23
N CYS A 58 -2.01 -8.60 6.56
CA CYS A 58 -0.94 -7.89 5.86
C CYS A 58 -0.13 -8.83 4.96
N LEU A 59 0.23 -8.36 3.77
CA LEU A 59 1.16 -9.00 2.87
C LEU A 59 2.33 -8.06 2.56
N THR A 60 3.54 -8.53 2.77
CA THR A 60 4.79 -7.91 2.30
C THR A 60 5.47 -8.85 1.33
N PHE A 61 6.16 -8.35 0.32
CA PHE A 61 6.87 -9.16 -0.67
C PHE A 61 8.06 -8.39 -1.25
N ASP A 62 8.97 -9.11 -1.87
CA ASP A 62 10.09 -8.52 -2.61
C ASP A 62 9.79 -8.50 -4.10
N LEU A 63 9.93 -7.33 -4.73
CA LEU A 63 9.89 -7.19 -6.19
C LEU A 63 11.07 -7.95 -6.81
N ARG A 64 10.90 -8.51 -8.01
CA ARG A 64 12.00 -9.09 -8.80
C ARG A 64 13.20 -8.14 -8.86
N GLY A 65 14.40 -8.70 -8.90
CA GLY A 65 15.65 -7.95 -8.85
C GLY A 65 16.04 -7.46 -7.46
N HIS A 66 15.36 -7.96 -6.41
CA HIS A 66 15.66 -7.67 -5.02
C HIS A 66 15.82 -8.96 -4.22
N GLU A 67 16.55 -8.89 -3.11
CA GLU A 67 16.79 -10.02 -2.19
C GLU A 67 17.11 -11.33 -2.94
N ARG A 68 16.25 -12.34 -2.85
CA ARG A 68 16.48 -13.68 -3.42
C ARG A 68 16.64 -13.69 -4.95
N THR A 69 16.20 -12.65 -5.64
CA THR A 69 16.27 -12.51 -7.10
C THR A 69 17.18 -11.36 -7.54
N HIS A 70 18.12 -10.96 -6.68
CA HIS A 70 18.98 -9.79 -6.88
C HIS A 70 19.78 -9.86 -8.21
N GLU A 71 20.18 -11.03 -8.66
CA GLU A 71 20.89 -11.22 -9.94
C GLU A 71 20.05 -10.77 -11.16
N MET A 72 18.74 -10.78 -11.05
CA MET A 72 17.85 -10.32 -12.13
C MET A 72 17.76 -8.78 -12.24
N ARG A 73 18.32 -8.04 -11.27
CA ARG A 73 18.11 -6.59 -11.12
C ARG A 73 18.45 -5.77 -12.37
N ALA A 74 19.44 -6.19 -13.13
CA ALA A 74 19.85 -5.50 -14.35
C ALA A 74 18.84 -5.60 -15.49
N SER A 75 17.98 -6.64 -15.49
CA SER A 75 16.99 -6.92 -16.52
C SER A 75 15.55 -6.57 -16.15
N VAL A 76 15.28 -6.21 -14.88
CA VAL A 76 13.92 -5.94 -14.41
C VAL A 76 13.41 -4.59 -14.92
N SER A 77 12.30 -4.64 -15.65
CA SER A 77 11.55 -3.48 -16.14
C SER A 77 10.44 -3.06 -15.16
N ARG A 78 9.76 -1.95 -15.49
CA ARG A 78 8.55 -1.52 -14.78
C ARG A 78 7.39 -2.47 -15.04
N GLU A 79 7.34 -3.07 -16.23
CA GLU A 79 6.37 -4.10 -16.58
C GLU A 79 6.50 -5.33 -15.67
N HIS A 80 7.70 -5.88 -15.56
CA HIS A 80 7.99 -7.00 -14.65
C HIS A 80 7.61 -6.69 -13.20
N SER A 81 7.89 -5.48 -12.73
CA SER A 81 7.54 -5.08 -11.36
C SER A 81 6.03 -4.93 -11.18
N MET A 82 5.31 -4.54 -12.24
CA MET A 82 3.85 -4.45 -12.20
C MET A 82 3.19 -5.84 -12.17
N GLU A 83 3.73 -6.81 -12.91
CA GLU A 83 3.30 -8.21 -12.84
C GLU A 83 3.47 -8.78 -11.43
N ASP A 84 4.62 -8.51 -10.78
CA ASP A 84 4.89 -8.93 -9.40
C ASP A 84 3.83 -8.36 -8.44
N LEU A 85 3.53 -7.08 -8.60
CA LEU A 85 2.57 -6.38 -7.75
C LEU A 85 1.15 -6.88 -7.96
N LEU A 86 0.75 -7.14 -9.21
CA LEU A 86 -0.56 -7.72 -9.53
C LEU A 86 -0.69 -9.11 -8.92
N ALA A 87 0.33 -9.97 -9.03
CA ALA A 87 0.33 -11.30 -8.43
C ALA A 87 0.24 -11.24 -6.90
N ALA A 88 0.98 -10.31 -6.26
CA ALA A 88 0.92 -10.11 -4.82
C ALA A 88 -0.46 -9.60 -4.37
N TYR A 89 -1.06 -8.65 -5.10
CA TYR A 89 -2.41 -8.19 -4.83
C TYR A 89 -3.43 -9.32 -4.92
N ASP A 90 -3.42 -10.07 -6.03
CA ASP A 90 -4.35 -11.17 -6.27
C ASP A 90 -4.19 -12.28 -5.20
N ARG A 91 -2.95 -12.52 -4.72
CA ARG A 91 -2.67 -13.43 -3.61
C ARG A 91 -3.27 -12.95 -2.29
N LEU A 92 -3.17 -11.66 -1.98
CA LEU A 92 -3.81 -11.07 -0.79
C LEU A 92 -5.33 -11.15 -0.90
N ALA A 93 -5.90 -10.71 -2.03
CA ALA A 93 -7.34 -10.67 -2.27
C ALA A 93 -7.99 -12.06 -2.23
N SER A 94 -7.26 -13.12 -2.62
CA SER A 94 -7.72 -14.50 -2.55
C SER A 94 -7.67 -15.11 -1.13
N HIS A 95 -7.09 -14.41 -0.16
CA HIS A 95 -7.01 -14.94 1.21
C HIS A 95 -8.40 -14.95 1.86
N PRO A 96 -8.86 -16.10 2.45
CA PRO A 96 -10.24 -16.26 2.91
C PRO A 96 -10.66 -15.29 4.01
N ALA A 97 -9.71 -14.77 4.79
CA ALA A 97 -9.97 -13.80 5.85
C ALA A 97 -9.99 -12.34 5.35
N VAL A 98 -9.69 -12.06 4.07
CA VAL A 98 -9.63 -10.69 3.53
C VAL A 98 -10.99 -10.23 3.02
N ASP A 99 -11.37 -9.02 3.39
CA ASP A 99 -12.47 -8.29 2.77
C ASP A 99 -11.96 -7.54 1.52
N ASN A 100 -12.39 -7.98 0.34
CA ASN A 100 -11.99 -7.38 -0.93
C ASN A 100 -12.52 -5.96 -1.15
N ASN A 101 -13.48 -5.51 -0.33
CA ASN A 101 -13.97 -4.13 -0.34
C ASN A 101 -13.15 -3.21 0.61
N ALA A 102 -12.21 -3.78 1.35
CA ALA A 102 -11.40 -3.07 2.35
C ALA A 102 -9.91 -3.38 2.17
N ILE A 103 -9.38 -3.19 0.95
CA ILE A 103 -7.96 -3.38 0.66
C ILE A 103 -7.25 -2.03 0.64
N ALA A 104 -6.16 -1.94 1.42
CA ALA A 104 -5.19 -0.84 1.37
C ALA A 104 -3.92 -1.26 0.63
N VAL A 105 -3.34 -0.33 -0.12
CA VAL A 105 -2.01 -0.48 -0.71
C VAL A 105 -1.10 0.62 -0.17
N ILE A 106 0.03 0.22 0.37
CA ILE A 106 1.02 1.11 0.98
C ILE A 106 2.29 1.03 0.14
N GLY A 107 2.66 2.12 -0.52
CA GLY A 107 3.80 2.17 -1.41
C GLY A 107 4.81 3.25 -1.05
N SER A 108 6.10 2.94 -1.11
CA SER A 108 7.18 3.91 -0.93
C SER A 108 7.98 4.11 -2.20
N SER A 109 8.25 5.37 -2.58
CA SER A 109 9.09 5.72 -3.73
C SER A 109 8.63 5.02 -5.02
N TYR A 110 9.46 4.13 -5.58
CA TYR A 110 9.11 3.30 -6.71
C TYR A 110 7.87 2.44 -6.46
N GLY A 111 7.77 1.85 -5.27
CA GLY A 111 6.58 1.10 -4.86
C GLY A 111 5.32 1.97 -4.78
N GLY A 112 5.46 3.25 -4.42
CA GLY A 112 4.36 4.22 -4.45
C GLY A 112 3.87 4.50 -5.87
N TYR A 113 4.78 4.65 -6.83
CA TYR A 113 4.45 4.77 -8.25
C TYR A 113 3.69 3.56 -8.78
N LEU A 114 4.16 2.35 -8.48
CA LEU A 114 3.49 1.11 -8.89
C LEU A 114 2.12 0.95 -8.20
N ALA A 115 2.03 1.24 -6.91
CA ALA A 115 0.79 1.18 -6.13
C ALA A 115 -0.30 2.09 -6.71
N THR A 116 0.10 3.26 -7.19
CA THR A 116 -0.81 4.19 -7.86
C THR A 116 -1.36 3.60 -9.16
N ILE A 117 -0.53 3.00 -10.00
CA ILE A 117 -0.97 2.36 -11.25
C ILE A 117 -1.89 1.17 -10.93
N LEU A 118 -1.54 0.37 -9.91
CA LEU A 118 -2.36 -0.76 -9.46
C LEU A 118 -3.78 -0.31 -9.09
N SER A 119 -3.94 0.86 -8.45
CA SER A 119 -5.26 1.36 -8.03
C SER A 119 -6.22 1.64 -9.19
N GLY A 120 -5.70 1.84 -10.41
CA GLY A 120 -6.49 1.88 -11.64
C GLY A 120 -6.79 0.51 -12.25
N MET A 121 -6.16 -0.57 -11.76
CA MET A 121 -6.27 -1.93 -12.32
C MET A 121 -6.98 -2.91 -11.38
N ARG A 122 -7.01 -2.62 -10.09
CA ARG A 122 -7.61 -3.46 -9.04
C ARG A 122 -8.38 -2.60 -8.04
N PRO A 123 -9.42 -3.15 -7.38
CA PRO A 123 -10.13 -2.44 -6.31
C PRO A 123 -9.19 -2.12 -5.15
N VAL A 124 -8.94 -0.84 -4.92
CA VAL A 124 -8.18 -0.32 -3.78
C VAL A 124 -9.06 0.72 -3.08
N ARG A 125 -9.30 0.53 -1.79
CA ARG A 125 -10.09 1.45 -0.99
C ARG A 125 -9.23 2.55 -0.38
N TRP A 126 -8.02 2.20 0.05
CA TRP A 126 -7.10 3.09 0.75
C TRP A 126 -5.71 3.04 0.12
N LEU A 127 -5.15 4.20 -0.18
CA LEU A 127 -3.85 4.31 -0.84
C LEU A 127 -2.91 5.19 0.00
N ALA A 128 -1.88 4.58 0.59
CA ALA A 128 -0.87 5.31 1.35
C ALA A 128 0.44 5.36 0.56
N LEU A 129 0.86 6.56 0.20
CA LEU A 129 2.01 6.83 -0.66
C LEU A 129 3.04 7.67 0.10
N ARG A 130 4.23 7.14 0.32
CA ARG A 130 5.36 7.91 0.84
C ARG A 130 6.34 8.21 -0.28
N VAL A 131 6.60 9.49 -0.51
CA VAL A 131 7.50 10.00 -1.56
C VAL A 131 7.36 9.24 -2.89
N PRO A 132 6.12 9.09 -3.43
CA PRO A 132 5.92 8.30 -4.64
C PRO A 132 6.74 8.87 -5.79
N ALA A 133 7.58 8.04 -6.40
CA ALA A 133 8.38 8.43 -7.54
C ALA A 133 7.52 8.60 -8.78
N LEU A 134 8.01 9.34 -9.78
CA LEU A 134 7.32 9.51 -11.05
C LEU A 134 8.25 9.13 -12.20
N TYR A 135 7.69 8.49 -13.22
CA TYR A 135 8.40 8.05 -14.43
C TYR A 135 7.55 8.37 -15.66
N TRP A 136 8.16 8.77 -16.77
CA TRP A 136 7.45 8.90 -18.05
C TRP A 136 6.94 7.54 -18.54
N ASP A 137 5.90 7.54 -19.36
CA ASP A 137 5.21 6.31 -19.78
C ASP A 137 5.96 5.50 -20.84
N ALA A 138 6.77 6.16 -21.67
CA ALA A 138 7.62 5.48 -22.62
C ALA A 138 8.64 4.55 -21.93
N ASP A 139 9.23 3.63 -22.69
CA ASP A 139 10.25 2.69 -22.22
C ASP A 139 9.75 1.82 -21.04
N TRP A 140 8.49 1.42 -21.09
CA TRP A 140 7.84 0.66 -20.00
C TRP A 140 8.49 -0.71 -19.78
N ASP A 141 8.89 -1.36 -20.85
CA ASP A 141 9.57 -2.65 -20.94
C ASP A 141 11.09 -2.56 -20.76
N MET A 142 11.65 -1.34 -20.81
CA MET A 142 13.09 -1.12 -20.62
C MET A 142 13.49 -1.45 -19.17
N PRO A 143 14.65 -2.14 -18.98
CA PRO A 143 15.20 -2.35 -17.65
C PRO A 143 15.33 -1.03 -16.88
N LYS A 144 14.79 -1.01 -15.66
CA LYS A 144 14.73 0.22 -14.85
C LYS A 144 16.10 0.85 -14.61
N GLN A 145 17.16 0.04 -14.53
CA GLN A 145 18.53 0.54 -14.37
C GLN A 145 19.09 1.22 -15.64
N ALA A 146 18.51 0.94 -16.80
CA ALA A 146 18.91 1.55 -18.07
C ALA A 146 18.28 2.93 -18.32
N LEU A 147 17.32 3.34 -17.46
CA LEU A 147 16.71 4.66 -17.58
C LEU A 147 17.75 5.77 -17.34
N ASP A 148 17.74 6.79 -18.18
CA ASP A 148 18.57 7.97 -18.07
C ASP A 148 18.25 8.75 -16.78
N ARG A 149 19.21 8.82 -15.87
CA ARG A 149 19.03 9.43 -14.54
C ARG A 149 18.84 10.95 -14.60
N ASP A 150 19.52 11.61 -15.52
CA ASP A 150 19.45 13.08 -15.65
C ASP A 150 18.11 13.49 -16.25
N LYS A 151 17.65 12.78 -17.29
CA LYS A 151 16.31 12.95 -17.83
C LYS A 151 15.25 12.69 -16.77
N LEU A 152 15.41 11.64 -15.96
CA LEU A 152 14.46 11.31 -14.90
C LEU A 152 14.41 12.39 -13.82
N ALA A 153 15.57 12.91 -13.41
CA ALA A 153 15.65 14.00 -12.46
C ALA A 153 14.99 15.29 -13.00
N HIS A 154 15.20 15.58 -14.29
CA HIS A 154 14.53 16.72 -14.95
C HIS A 154 13.02 16.53 -15.03
N TYR A 155 12.56 15.34 -15.46
CA TYR A 155 11.13 14.99 -15.53
C TYR A 155 10.42 15.14 -14.19
N ARG A 156 11.03 14.71 -13.10
CA ARG A 156 10.47 14.82 -11.76
C ARG A 156 10.38 16.25 -11.23
N ARG A 157 11.19 17.17 -11.75
CA ARG A 157 11.13 18.60 -11.41
C ARG A 157 10.13 19.38 -12.25
N SER A 158 9.65 18.80 -13.35
CA SER A 158 8.64 19.44 -14.19
C SER A 158 7.23 19.23 -13.64
N ALA A 159 6.30 20.09 -14.02
CA ALA A 159 4.89 19.89 -13.76
C ALA A 159 4.36 18.82 -14.73
N VAL A 160 4.02 17.64 -14.19
CA VAL A 160 3.44 16.52 -14.95
C VAL A 160 1.96 16.42 -14.60
N THR A 161 1.12 16.19 -15.60
CA THR A 161 -0.33 16.11 -15.42
C THR A 161 -0.86 14.69 -15.63
N ALA A 162 -2.12 14.45 -15.24
CA ALA A 162 -2.81 13.18 -15.46
C ALA A 162 -3.00 12.85 -16.96
N ALA A 163 -2.96 13.86 -17.85
CA ALA A 163 -3.02 13.64 -19.30
C ALA A 163 -1.74 13.04 -19.88
N ASP A 164 -0.61 13.23 -19.19
CA ASP A 164 0.73 12.91 -19.69
C ASP A 164 1.35 11.70 -18.98
N ASN A 165 0.65 11.15 -17.98
CA ASN A 165 1.25 10.10 -17.14
C ASN A 165 0.20 9.14 -16.58
N ARG A 166 0.39 7.83 -16.80
CA ARG A 166 -0.54 6.78 -16.39
C ARG A 166 -0.74 6.67 -14.86
N ALA A 167 0.29 6.95 -14.07
CA ALA A 167 0.16 6.94 -12.62
C ALA A 167 -0.74 8.09 -12.16
N LEU A 168 -0.54 9.29 -12.69
CA LEU A 168 -1.37 10.44 -12.37
C LEU A 168 -2.79 10.32 -12.96
N ALA A 169 -2.96 9.64 -14.10
CA ALA A 169 -4.28 9.30 -14.62
C ALA A 169 -5.04 8.37 -13.66
N ALA A 170 -4.37 7.36 -13.09
CA ALA A 170 -4.96 6.50 -12.07
C ALA A 170 -5.32 7.27 -10.78
N CYS A 171 -4.49 8.25 -10.37
CA CYS A 171 -4.83 9.14 -9.27
C CYS A 171 -6.11 9.93 -9.53
N LYS A 172 -6.27 10.46 -10.75
CA LYS A 172 -7.43 11.27 -11.13
C LYS A 172 -8.74 10.49 -11.01
N ASP A 173 -8.71 9.20 -11.34
CA ASP A 173 -9.90 8.34 -11.29
C ASP A 173 -10.12 7.69 -9.91
N PHE A 174 -9.18 7.85 -8.98
CA PHE A 174 -9.23 7.25 -7.66
C PHE A 174 -10.25 7.95 -6.75
N LYS A 175 -11.14 7.15 -6.13
CA LYS A 175 -12.25 7.65 -5.30
C LYS A 175 -12.16 7.23 -3.83
N GLY A 176 -11.10 6.54 -3.44
CA GLY A 176 -10.88 6.12 -2.06
C GLY A 176 -10.20 7.19 -1.22
N ASP A 177 -9.72 6.80 -0.04
CA ASP A 177 -8.98 7.66 0.86
C ASP A 177 -7.48 7.57 0.60
N VAL A 178 -6.79 8.71 0.63
CA VAL A 178 -5.38 8.83 0.29
C VAL A 178 -4.58 9.43 1.46
N LEU A 179 -3.47 8.78 1.78
CA LEU A 179 -2.38 9.36 2.57
C LEU A 179 -1.20 9.63 1.64
N LEU A 180 -0.82 10.89 1.48
CA LEU A 180 0.36 11.30 0.72
C LEU A 180 1.38 11.91 1.68
N VAL A 181 2.57 11.29 1.76
CA VAL A 181 3.63 11.69 2.68
C VAL A 181 4.86 12.13 1.91
N GLU A 182 5.34 13.33 2.21
CA GLU A 182 6.56 13.93 1.70
C GLU A 182 7.65 13.87 2.77
N SER A 183 8.89 13.65 2.37
CA SER A 183 10.08 13.81 3.20
C SER A 183 10.72 15.17 2.88
N GLU A 184 10.98 16.01 3.90
CA GLU A 184 11.46 17.37 3.72
C GLU A 184 12.80 17.44 2.99
N GLN A 185 13.70 16.51 3.27
CA GLN A 185 15.07 16.46 2.73
C GLN A 185 15.23 15.35 1.69
N ASP A 186 14.30 15.30 0.71
CA ASP A 186 14.31 14.28 -0.34
C ASP A 186 14.97 14.78 -1.63
N ASP A 187 16.18 14.31 -1.90
CA ASP A 187 16.93 14.65 -3.13
C ASP A 187 16.50 13.82 -4.35
N TYR A 188 15.74 12.71 -4.16
CA TYR A 188 15.35 11.80 -5.23
C TYR A 188 13.96 12.07 -5.80
N VAL A 189 13.03 12.45 -4.93
CA VAL A 189 11.63 12.76 -5.30
C VAL A 189 11.32 14.19 -4.87
N PRO A 190 11.51 15.17 -5.77
CA PRO A 190 11.36 16.57 -5.43
C PRO A 190 9.89 16.94 -5.16
N HIS A 191 9.70 18.03 -4.43
CA HIS A 191 8.38 18.60 -4.10
C HIS A 191 7.44 18.71 -5.32
N ALA A 192 7.95 19.09 -6.49
CA ALA A 192 7.15 19.17 -7.72
C ALA A 192 6.44 17.85 -8.07
N THR A 193 7.11 16.71 -7.85
CA THR A 193 6.50 15.39 -8.04
C THR A 193 5.34 15.17 -7.06
N LEU A 194 5.52 15.52 -5.77
CA LEU A 194 4.46 15.40 -4.77
C LEU A 194 3.27 16.29 -5.10
N MET A 195 3.51 17.49 -5.63
CA MET A 195 2.45 18.39 -6.06
C MET A 195 1.70 17.86 -7.28
N SER A 196 2.38 17.18 -8.22
CA SER A 196 1.71 16.50 -9.34
C SER A 196 0.74 15.41 -8.83
N TYR A 197 1.16 14.57 -7.88
CA TYR A 197 0.29 13.59 -7.23
C TYR A 197 -0.87 14.24 -6.48
N ARG A 198 -0.57 15.24 -5.64
CA ARG A 198 -1.58 15.95 -4.85
C ARG A 198 -2.66 16.56 -5.73
N THR A 199 -2.28 17.17 -6.84
CA THR A 199 -3.22 17.79 -7.78
C THR A 199 -4.03 16.74 -8.54
N ALA A 200 -3.44 15.57 -8.81
CA ALA A 200 -4.11 14.51 -9.56
C ALA A 200 -5.21 13.80 -8.76
N PHE A 201 -5.12 13.77 -7.43
CA PHE A 201 -6.15 13.15 -6.56
C PHE A 201 -7.38 14.07 -6.32
N ASP A 202 -7.92 14.66 -7.38
CA ASP A 202 -9.04 15.63 -7.29
C ASP A 202 -10.40 14.97 -7.01
N LEU A 203 -10.57 13.68 -7.32
CA LEU A 203 -11.79 12.89 -7.05
C LEU A 203 -11.66 11.98 -5.82
N ALA A 204 -10.55 12.00 -5.11
CA ALA A 204 -10.38 11.20 -3.91
C ALA A 204 -11.42 11.59 -2.84
N HIS A 205 -11.97 10.58 -2.14
CA HIS A 205 -12.91 10.80 -1.04
C HIS A 205 -12.27 11.64 0.07
N SER A 206 -11.01 11.35 0.41
CA SER A 206 -10.20 12.20 1.27
C SER A 206 -8.73 12.17 0.84
N LEU A 207 -8.02 13.28 1.08
CA LEU A 207 -6.58 13.38 0.87
C LEU A 207 -5.91 13.97 2.10
N THR A 208 -5.19 13.13 2.83
CA THR A 208 -4.33 13.53 3.93
C THR A 208 -2.90 13.73 3.41
N TYR A 209 -2.43 14.97 3.37
CA TYR A 209 -1.05 15.29 3.01
C TYR A 209 -0.24 15.60 4.27
N ARG A 210 0.95 15.02 4.38
CA ARG A 210 1.88 15.24 5.51
C ARG A 210 3.30 15.43 5.01
N LEU A 211 3.98 16.41 5.59
CA LEU A 211 5.43 16.60 5.46
C LEU A 211 6.09 16.01 6.71
N LEU A 212 7.12 15.20 6.52
CA LEU A 212 7.97 14.70 7.60
C LEU A 212 9.20 15.59 7.71
N ASP A 213 9.24 16.42 8.75
CA ASP A 213 10.32 17.37 9.00
C ASP A 213 11.65 16.62 9.22
N GLY A 214 12.70 17.10 8.59
CA GLY A 214 14.06 16.53 8.68
C GLY A 214 14.23 15.14 8.09
N ALA A 215 13.18 14.55 7.53
CA ALA A 215 13.24 13.20 6.94
C ALA A 215 13.88 13.24 5.56
N ASP A 216 14.79 12.30 5.31
CA ASP A 216 15.36 12.03 3.99
C ASP A 216 14.53 10.99 3.21
N HIS A 217 14.93 10.73 1.95
CA HIS A 217 14.28 9.74 1.10
C HIS A 217 14.21 8.34 1.72
N GLY A 218 15.26 7.92 2.41
CA GLY A 218 15.41 6.58 2.96
C GLY A 218 14.82 6.38 4.34
N LEU A 219 14.40 7.46 5.03
CA LEU A 219 14.14 7.48 6.47
C LEU A 219 15.34 6.90 7.23
N SER A 220 16.51 7.52 7.06
CA SER A 220 17.79 6.98 7.57
C SER A 220 17.90 7.04 9.09
N THR A 221 17.14 7.92 9.75
CA THR A 221 17.15 8.08 11.21
C THR A 221 16.00 7.31 11.88
N ASP A 222 16.23 6.81 13.09
CA ASP A 222 15.19 6.16 13.89
C ASP A 222 14.01 7.09 14.15
N THR A 223 14.26 8.38 14.34
CA THR A 223 13.23 9.40 14.53
C THR A 223 12.29 9.49 13.33
N SER A 224 12.82 9.58 12.11
CA SER A 224 12.01 9.66 10.89
C SER A 224 11.28 8.33 10.60
N GLN A 225 11.90 7.19 10.90
CA GLN A 225 11.25 5.88 10.79
C GLN A 225 10.08 5.76 11.77
N HIS A 226 10.28 6.19 13.03
CA HIS A 226 9.24 6.16 14.05
C HIS A 226 8.09 7.11 13.68
N ALA A 227 8.38 8.35 13.28
CA ALA A 227 7.39 9.33 12.87
C ALA A 227 6.52 8.81 11.72
N TYR A 228 7.14 8.25 10.67
CA TYR A 228 6.38 7.67 9.57
C TYR A 228 5.56 6.44 10.00
N THR A 229 6.12 5.57 10.83
CA THR A 229 5.41 4.36 11.29
C THR A 229 4.20 4.72 12.13
N THR A 230 4.31 5.70 13.03
CA THR A 230 3.20 6.22 13.84
C THR A 230 2.13 6.82 12.95
N LEU A 231 2.51 7.77 12.06
CA LEU A 231 1.58 8.40 11.13
C LEU A 231 0.80 7.38 10.29
N LEU A 232 1.49 6.38 9.73
CA LEU A 232 0.88 5.36 8.91
C LEU A 232 -0.08 4.47 9.72
N THR A 233 0.35 4.06 10.92
CA THR A 233 -0.46 3.20 11.80
C THR A 233 -1.73 3.91 12.27
N ASP A 234 -1.61 5.19 12.64
CA ASP A 234 -2.75 6.00 13.07
C ASP A 234 -3.74 6.21 11.92
N TRP A 235 -3.24 6.55 10.73
CA TRP A 235 -4.10 6.71 9.55
C TRP A 235 -4.81 5.39 9.17
N ILE A 236 -4.11 4.26 9.14
CA ILE A 236 -4.75 2.94 8.88
C ILE A 236 -5.78 2.61 9.97
N SER A 237 -5.48 2.90 11.24
CA SER A 237 -6.43 2.69 12.34
C SER A 237 -7.72 3.47 12.13
N GLU A 238 -7.61 4.74 11.74
CA GLU A 238 -8.75 5.60 11.41
C GLU A 238 -9.59 5.02 10.26
N MET A 239 -8.94 4.59 9.16
CA MET A 239 -9.61 3.98 8.01
C MET A 239 -10.34 2.68 8.39
N VAL A 240 -9.69 1.81 9.16
CA VAL A 240 -10.27 0.53 9.60
C VAL A 240 -11.46 0.74 10.54
N ILE A 241 -11.35 1.68 11.48
CA ILE A 241 -12.46 2.01 12.40
C ILE A 241 -13.62 2.63 11.62
N GLY A 242 -13.35 3.59 10.72
CA GLY A 242 -14.35 4.23 9.89
C GLY A 242 -15.12 3.23 9.04
N SER A 243 -14.44 2.25 8.42
CA SER A 243 -15.10 1.22 7.62
C SER A 243 -16.04 0.34 8.45
N ARG A 244 -15.65 -0.01 9.68
CA ARG A 244 -16.47 -0.84 10.59
C ARG A 244 -17.73 -0.11 11.07
N LEU A 245 -17.69 1.21 11.16
CA LEU A 245 -18.84 2.02 11.58
C LEU A 245 -19.89 2.15 10.45
N VAL A 246 -19.46 2.19 9.20
CA VAL A 246 -20.36 2.26 8.03
C VAL A 246 -21.13 0.94 7.81
N ASP A 247 -20.51 -0.20 8.16
CA ASP A 247 -21.13 -1.53 8.03
C ASP A 247 -22.15 -1.85 9.16
N TYR A 248 -22.33 -0.95 10.15
CA TYR A 248 -23.39 -1.04 11.15
C TYR A 248 -24.56 -0.14 10.73
N PRO A 249 -25.64 -0.66 10.10
CA PRO A 249 -26.86 0.10 9.95
C PRO A 249 -27.37 0.43 11.36
N HIS A 250 -27.57 1.71 11.63
CA HIS A 250 -28.24 2.15 12.84
C HIS A 250 -29.60 1.42 12.96
N HIS A 251 -29.68 0.41 13.79
CA HIS A 251 -30.96 -0.04 14.30
C HIS A 251 -31.46 1.09 15.20
N SER A 252 -32.20 2.02 14.60
CA SER A 252 -33.05 2.92 15.36
C SER A 252 -34.05 2.03 16.12
N ALA A 253 -33.76 1.78 17.39
CA ALA A 253 -34.73 1.25 18.31
C ALA A 253 -35.86 2.28 18.38
N ALA A 254 -36.94 2.03 17.65
CA ALA A 254 -38.19 2.69 17.89
C ALA A 254 -38.67 2.24 19.27
N TYR A 255 -38.48 3.08 20.27
CA TYR A 255 -39.24 3.00 21.50
C TYR A 255 -40.63 3.56 21.21
N SER A 256 -41.60 2.67 21.05
CA SER A 256 -43.03 2.94 21.16
C SER A 256 -43.52 2.41 22.50
#